data_7205e096cece2550143c932dfbc37d4c
#
_entry.id   7205e096cece2550143c932dfbc37d4c
#
_cell.length_a   1.000
_cell.length_b   1.000
_cell.length_c   1.000
_cell.angle_alpha   90.00
_cell.angle_beta   90.00
_cell.angle_gamma   90.00
#
_symmetry.space_group_name_H-M   'P 1'
#
loop_
_entity.id
_entity.type
_entity.pdbx_description
1 polymer ?
#
loop_
_entity_poly.entity_id
_entity_poly.type
_entity_poly.pdbx_seq_one_letter_code
_entity_poly.pdbx_strand_id
1 'polypeptide(L)'
;MDLLNPYYLQIVMFFIINAIMGISIYFTLASGQLSLGAAGFMSVGAYVGAILSLKADLPIVVGIIIGGLVASLVAVIIGLPTTRLRGLYLAIATLGFGEVVRVIFLNLDITNGALGLSGIPSIPQELTNLAYELDIDGLMGIDAVAWGNLMAIIILLIILVLIIAFCVRINNSRIGRAFAAIKADDHAAELMGINVVYYKMMAFIIGAFIAGIGGGLYAHITNFINPTDFSYHKVVQILLFPVFGGSNVVWGSVLGSFILTLLPEVLRFLSDYRDIIYGALLVILMAVRPDGILTESMVDKISRKLGFKKAPYIPESQVLTERFEAYKRKQEEKQG
;
A
#
# COMPACT_ATOMS: atom_id res chain seq x y z
N MET A 1 1.18 -29.41 -12.62
CA MET A 1 0.74 -28.00 -12.62
C MET A 1 1.90 -27.20 -13.16
N ASP A 2 1.76 -26.65 -14.34
CA ASP A 2 2.80 -25.79 -14.92
C ASP A 2 2.81 -24.47 -14.15
N LEU A 3 3.77 -24.33 -13.23
CA LEU A 3 3.98 -23.12 -12.45
C LEU A 3 4.28 -21.90 -13.33
N LEU A 4 4.63 -22.13 -14.60
CA LEU A 4 4.89 -21.13 -15.63
C LEU A 4 3.62 -20.70 -16.40
N ASN A 5 2.43 -21.16 -15.99
CA ASN A 5 1.19 -20.73 -16.63
C ASN A 5 1.03 -19.19 -16.46
N PRO A 6 0.83 -18.42 -17.54
CA PRO A 6 0.68 -16.96 -17.51
C PRO A 6 -0.35 -16.46 -16.50
N TYR A 7 -1.39 -17.24 -16.25
CA TYR A 7 -2.43 -16.92 -15.29
C TYR A 7 -1.89 -16.79 -13.83
N TYR A 8 -1.11 -17.78 -13.37
CA TYR A 8 -0.53 -17.73 -12.01
C TYR A 8 0.52 -16.63 -11.88
N LEU A 9 1.30 -16.40 -12.93
CA LEU A 9 2.27 -15.30 -12.94
C LEU A 9 1.58 -13.94 -12.85
N GLN A 10 0.44 -13.77 -13.50
CA GLN A 10 -0.36 -12.54 -13.39
C GLN A 10 -0.91 -12.33 -11.98
N ILE A 11 -1.37 -13.37 -11.29
CA ILE A 11 -1.80 -13.27 -9.87
C ILE A 11 -0.66 -12.80 -8.98
N VAL A 12 0.56 -13.30 -9.19
CA VAL A 12 1.74 -12.86 -8.46
C VAL A 12 2.04 -11.38 -8.71
N MET A 13 1.93 -10.90 -9.95
CA MET A 13 2.09 -9.48 -10.27
C MET A 13 1.04 -8.62 -9.54
N PHE A 14 -0.23 -9.02 -9.54
CA PHE A 14 -1.28 -8.31 -8.80
C PHE A 14 -1.05 -8.34 -7.29
N PHE A 15 -0.55 -9.43 -6.73
CA PHE A 15 -0.15 -9.49 -5.33
C PHE A 15 0.90 -8.42 -5.01
N ILE A 16 1.96 -8.30 -5.83
CA ILE A 16 3.04 -7.33 -5.60
C ILE A 16 2.49 -5.90 -5.68
N ILE A 17 1.64 -5.58 -6.66
CA ILE A 17 1.00 -4.26 -6.76
C ILE A 17 0.12 -3.99 -5.54
N ASN A 18 -0.69 -4.94 -5.11
CA ASN A 18 -1.53 -4.80 -3.93
C ASN A 18 -0.69 -4.63 -2.66
N ALA A 19 0.48 -5.27 -2.56
CA ALA A 19 1.43 -5.05 -1.47
C ALA A 19 1.96 -3.61 -1.46
N ILE A 20 2.34 -3.06 -2.62
CA ILE A 20 2.76 -1.67 -2.76
C ILE A 20 1.63 -0.73 -2.33
N MET A 21 0.40 -0.99 -2.76
CA MET A 21 -0.78 -0.21 -2.37
C MET A 21 -1.06 -0.30 -0.86
N GLY A 22 -0.93 -1.47 -0.25
CA GLY A 22 -1.05 -1.64 1.20
C GLY A 22 0.00 -0.83 1.97
N ILE A 23 1.24 -0.79 1.48
CA ILE A 23 2.31 0.01 2.05
C ILE A 23 2.03 1.53 1.90
N SER A 24 1.36 1.97 0.85
CA SER A 24 0.99 3.38 0.69
C SER A 24 0.08 3.87 1.83
N ILE A 25 -0.91 3.06 2.22
CA ILE A 25 -1.80 3.37 3.37
C ILE A 25 -1.08 3.20 4.70
N TYR A 26 -0.13 2.26 4.80
CA TYR A 26 0.65 2.07 6.02
C TYR A 26 1.26 3.39 6.53
N PHE A 27 1.80 4.25 5.66
CA PHE A 27 2.40 5.52 6.06
C PHE A 27 1.40 6.47 6.73
N THR A 28 0.20 6.58 6.21
CA THR A 28 -0.85 7.42 6.81
C THR A 28 -1.31 6.84 8.15
N LEU A 29 -1.48 5.52 8.24
CA LEU A 29 -1.82 4.83 9.49
C LEU A 29 -0.69 4.91 10.53
N ALA A 30 0.58 4.87 10.12
CA ALA A 30 1.73 5.01 11.00
C ALA A 30 1.82 6.40 11.65
N SER A 31 1.27 7.45 11.00
CA SER A 31 1.14 8.81 11.54
C SER A 31 -0.20 9.08 12.25
N GLY A 32 -1.01 8.04 12.51
CA GLY A 32 -2.31 8.17 13.16
C GLY A 32 -3.42 8.74 12.26
N GLN A 33 -3.21 8.78 10.93
CA GLN A 33 -4.18 9.31 9.98
C GLN A 33 -4.91 8.17 9.27
N LEU A 34 -6.24 8.14 9.37
CA LEU A 34 -7.07 7.26 8.55
C LEU A 34 -7.40 7.98 7.24
N SER A 35 -6.63 7.72 6.19
CA SER A 35 -6.87 8.27 4.85
C SER A 35 -7.45 7.21 3.92
N LEU A 36 -8.52 7.55 3.22
CA LEU A 36 -9.17 6.74 2.20
C LEU A 36 -8.90 7.25 0.78
N GLY A 37 -7.87 8.10 0.59
CA GLY A 37 -7.52 8.69 -0.69
C GLY A 37 -6.61 7.84 -1.58
N ALA A 38 -6.16 6.67 -1.13
CA ALA A 38 -5.14 5.88 -1.82
C ALA A 38 -5.54 5.48 -3.26
N ALA A 39 -6.80 5.11 -3.50
CA ALA A 39 -7.26 4.79 -4.86
C ALA A 39 -7.30 6.04 -5.77
N GLY A 40 -7.58 7.23 -5.22
CA GLY A 40 -7.49 8.50 -5.97
C GLY A 40 -6.05 8.79 -6.41
N PHE A 41 -5.06 8.64 -5.51
CA PHE A 41 -3.65 8.79 -5.87
C PHE A 41 -3.15 7.69 -6.81
N MET A 42 -3.63 6.46 -6.63
CA MET A 42 -3.41 5.36 -7.58
C MET A 42 -3.91 5.71 -8.98
N SER A 43 -5.13 6.26 -9.07
CA SER A 43 -5.74 6.71 -10.32
C SER A 43 -4.91 7.79 -11.00
N VAL A 44 -4.49 8.84 -10.27
CA VAL A 44 -3.62 9.90 -10.80
C VAL A 44 -2.33 9.32 -11.36
N GLY A 45 -1.66 8.44 -10.61
CA GLY A 45 -0.42 7.80 -11.08
C GLY A 45 -0.63 6.91 -12.31
N ALA A 46 -1.72 6.14 -12.34
CA ALA A 46 -2.07 5.26 -13.46
C ALA A 46 -2.32 6.05 -14.75
N TYR A 47 -3.19 7.07 -14.68
CA TYR A 47 -3.53 7.87 -15.86
C TYR A 47 -2.37 8.73 -16.35
N VAL A 48 -1.62 9.39 -15.45
CA VAL A 48 -0.45 10.17 -15.83
C VAL A 48 0.61 9.27 -16.46
N GLY A 49 0.94 8.13 -15.84
CA GLY A 49 1.91 7.17 -16.39
C GLY A 49 1.48 6.65 -17.76
N ALA A 50 0.22 6.21 -17.87
CA ALA A 50 -0.32 5.67 -19.13
C ALA A 50 -0.36 6.71 -20.25
N ILE A 51 -0.77 7.95 -19.97
CA ILE A 51 -0.82 9.02 -20.97
C ILE A 51 0.58 9.38 -21.46
N LEU A 52 1.57 9.45 -20.58
CA LEU A 52 2.94 9.74 -20.95
C LEU A 52 3.56 8.63 -21.81
N SER A 53 3.29 7.38 -21.51
CA SER A 53 3.77 6.25 -22.31
C SER A 53 3.05 6.14 -23.66
N LEU A 54 1.72 6.42 -23.71
CA LEU A 54 0.89 6.27 -24.91
C LEU A 54 1.01 7.43 -25.89
N LYS A 55 1.07 8.67 -25.36
CA LYS A 55 0.97 9.88 -26.22
C LYS A 55 2.29 10.64 -26.34
N ALA A 56 3.20 10.50 -25.38
CA ALA A 56 4.48 11.17 -25.40
C ALA A 56 5.65 10.22 -25.69
N ASP A 57 5.36 8.92 -25.96
CA ASP A 57 6.33 7.85 -26.25
C ASP A 57 7.48 7.79 -25.23
N LEU A 58 7.21 8.17 -23.98
CA LEU A 58 8.22 8.12 -22.92
C LEU A 58 8.40 6.68 -22.42
N PRO A 59 9.63 6.32 -22.01
CA PRO A 59 9.89 5.03 -21.39
C PRO A 59 8.94 4.78 -20.19
N ILE A 60 8.43 3.58 -20.05
CA ILE A 60 7.48 3.17 -19.00
C ILE A 60 7.95 3.59 -17.60
N VAL A 61 9.25 3.38 -17.31
CA VAL A 61 9.83 3.72 -15.99
C VAL A 61 9.71 5.22 -15.70
N VAL A 62 9.95 6.06 -16.70
CA VAL A 62 9.84 7.53 -16.57
C VAL A 62 8.39 7.93 -16.34
N GLY A 63 7.45 7.33 -17.08
CA GLY A 63 6.01 7.54 -16.90
C GLY A 63 5.54 7.21 -15.49
N ILE A 64 5.97 6.07 -14.93
CA ILE A 64 5.63 5.64 -13.57
C ILE A 64 6.18 6.61 -12.52
N ILE A 65 7.44 7.04 -12.65
CA ILE A 65 8.06 7.98 -11.70
C ILE A 65 7.35 9.33 -11.74
N ILE A 66 7.08 9.87 -12.92
CA ILE A 66 6.34 11.14 -13.09
C ILE A 66 4.93 10.99 -12.54
N GLY A 67 4.25 9.87 -12.79
CA GLY A 67 2.93 9.57 -12.22
C GLY A 67 2.94 9.61 -10.69
N GLY A 68 3.96 9.04 -10.05
CA GLY A 68 4.16 9.11 -8.61
C GLY A 68 4.42 10.53 -8.11
N LEU A 69 5.24 11.32 -8.81
CA LEU A 69 5.51 12.71 -8.47
C LEU A 69 4.27 13.60 -8.60
N VAL A 70 3.47 13.41 -9.65
CA VAL A 70 2.20 14.14 -9.83
C VAL A 70 1.20 13.77 -8.73
N ALA A 71 1.10 12.48 -8.37
CA ALA A 71 0.28 12.05 -7.24
C ALA A 71 0.73 12.70 -5.92
N SER A 72 2.04 12.85 -5.70
CA SER A 72 2.59 13.58 -4.55
C SER A 72 2.24 15.07 -4.56
N LEU A 73 2.30 15.71 -5.73
CA LEU A 73 1.93 17.11 -5.88
C LEU A 73 0.44 17.33 -5.56
N VAL A 74 -0.42 16.45 -6.09
CA VAL A 74 -1.85 16.45 -5.77
C VAL A 74 -2.07 16.23 -4.27
N ALA A 75 -1.28 15.37 -3.65
CA ALA A 75 -1.33 15.14 -2.19
C ALA A 75 -0.95 16.39 -1.39
N VAL A 76 -0.03 17.23 -1.85
CA VAL A 76 0.26 18.52 -1.21
C VAL A 76 -0.96 19.42 -1.26
N ILE A 77 -1.60 19.54 -2.41
CA ILE A 77 -2.77 20.43 -2.60
C ILE A 77 -3.93 19.98 -1.70
N ILE A 78 -4.25 18.70 -1.68
CA ILE A 78 -5.34 18.13 -0.89
C ILE A 78 -4.95 18.00 0.59
N GLY A 79 -3.71 17.70 0.89
CA GLY A 79 -3.21 17.52 2.23
C GLY A 79 -3.28 18.80 3.07
N LEU A 80 -3.04 19.97 2.49
CA LEU A 80 -3.08 21.25 3.21
C LEU A 80 -4.41 21.49 3.95
N PRO A 81 -5.58 21.36 3.34
CA PRO A 81 -6.85 21.47 4.05
C PRO A 81 -7.18 20.25 4.90
N THR A 82 -6.81 19.05 4.45
CA THR A 82 -7.23 17.79 5.11
C THR A 82 -6.41 17.45 6.36
N THR A 83 -5.16 17.91 6.47
CA THR A 83 -4.34 17.71 7.68
C THR A 83 -4.91 18.37 8.94
N ARG A 84 -5.84 19.35 8.78
CA ARG A 84 -6.56 19.96 9.89
C ARG A 84 -7.73 19.10 10.38
N LEU A 85 -8.16 18.13 9.58
CA LEU A 85 -9.24 17.20 9.93
C LEU A 85 -8.68 16.03 10.76
N ARG A 86 -9.52 15.50 11.65
CA ARG A 86 -9.15 14.39 12.53
C ARG A 86 -10.10 13.21 12.37
N GLY A 87 -9.57 12.00 12.57
CA GLY A 87 -10.36 10.78 12.62
C GLY A 87 -11.23 10.57 11.37
N LEU A 88 -12.53 10.36 11.58
CA LEU A 88 -13.48 10.04 10.52
C LEU A 88 -13.66 11.17 9.49
N TYR A 89 -13.54 12.44 9.90
CA TYR A 89 -13.67 13.56 8.97
C TYR A 89 -12.57 13.58 7.91
N LEU A 90 -11.34 13.21 8.29
CA LEU A 90 -10.23 13.04 7.35
C LEU A 90 -10.53 11.90 6.35
N ALA A 91 -11.03 10.77 6.85
CA ALA A 91 -11.37 9.62 6.02
C ALA A 91 -12.44 9.98 4.98
N ILE A 92 -13.53 10.66 5.39
CA ILE A 92 -14.61 11.09 4.49
C ILE A 92 -14.09 12.10 3.46
N ALA A 93 -13.29 13.10 3.87
CA ALA A 93 -12.74 14.09 2.97
C ALA A 93 -11.82 13.48 1.91
N THR A 94 -10.95 12.54 2.32
CA THR A 94 -10.03 11.87 1.39
C THR A 94 -10.74 10.85 0.49
N LEU A 95 -11.82 10.25 0.96
CA LEU A 95 -12.70 9.42 0.12
C LEU A 95 -13.40 10.29 -0.94
N GLY A 96 -13.98 11.43 -0.54
CA GLY A 96 -14.58 12.39 -1.46
C GLY A 96 -13.58 12.88 -2.51
N PHE A 97 -12.32 13.13 -2.13
CA PHE A 97 -11.26 13.44 -3.08
C PHE A 97 -11.07 12.31 -4.11
N GLY A 98 -11.02 11.04 -3.68
CA GLY A 98 -10.89 9.91 -4.59
C GLY A 98 -12.03 9.86 -5.62
N GLU A 99 -13.27 10.09 -5.19
CA GLU A 99 -14.42 10.14 -6.07
C GLU A 99 -14.39 11.35 -7.03
N VAL A 100 -13.94 12.52 -6.56
CA VAL A 100 -13.74 13.69 -7.43
C VAL A 100 -12.74 13.40 -8.53
N VAL A 101 -11.59 12.79 -8.20
CA VAL A 101 -10.58 12.40 -9.21
C VAL A 101 -11.16 11.39 -10.20
N ARG A 102 -11.91 10.40 -9.73
CA ARG A 102 -12.59 9.42 -10.59
C ARG A 102 -13.54 10.09 -11.56
N VAL A 103 -14.37 11.03 -11.09
CA VAL A 103 -15.32 11.78 -11.93
C VAL A 103 -14.58 12.68 -12.91
N ILE A 104 -13.47 13.30 -12.54
CA ILE A 104 -12.63 14.08 -13.44
C ILE A 104 -12.16 13.20 -14.60
N PHE A 105 -11.55 12.04 -14.33
CA PHE A 105 -11.09 11.12 -15.38
C PHE A 105 -12.23 10.53 -16.20
N LEU A 106 -13.44 10.41 -15.64
CA LEU A 106 -14.62 9.96 -16.36
C LEU A 106 -15.09 10.97 -17.42
N ASN A 107 -14.81 12.26 -17.23
CA ASN A 107 -15.29 13.34 -18.10
C ASN A 107 -14.19 14.00 -18.94
N LEU A 108 -12.93 13.57 -18.82
CA LEU A 108 -11.83 14.09 -19.63
C LEU A 108 -11.73 13.35 -20.97
N ASP A 109 -11.70 14.09 -22.09
CA ASP A 109 -11.52 13.51 -23.43
C ASP A 109 -10.15 12.79 -23.58
N ILE A 110 -9.10 13.30 -22.90
CA ILE A 110 -7.76 12.74 -22.95
C ILE A 110 -7.68 11.32 -22.39
N THR A 111 -8.62 10.96 -21.51
CA THR A 111 -8.73 9.64 -20.86
C THR A 111 -9.73 8.71 -21.54
N ASN A 112 -10.36 9.15 -22.64
CA ASN A 112 -11.51 8.51 -23.30
C ASN A 112 -12.72 8.32 -22.37
N GLY A 113 -12.80 9.07 -21.27
CA GLY A 113 -13.93 9.06 -20.34
C GLY A 113 -14.29 7.67 -19.83
N ALA A 114 -15.56 7.28 -19.99
CA ALA A 114 -16.08 5.99 -19.53
C ALA A 114 -15.53 4.77 -20.30
N LEU A 115 -15.00 4.97 -21.52
CA LEU A 115 -14.39 3.89 -22.31
C LEU A 115 -13.03 3.47 -21.76
N GLY A 116 -12.35 4.38 -21.02
CA GLY A 116 -11.02 4.12 -20.47
C GLY A 116 -9.90 4.19 -21.50
N LEU A 117 -8.67 4.03 -21.03
CA LEU A 117 -7.46 3.98 -21.86
C LEU A 117 -7.09 2.53 -22.17
N SER A 118 -6.99 2.21 -23.45
CA SER A 118 -6.54 0.93 -23.98
C SER A 118 -5.24 1.08 -24.74
N GLY A 119 -4.53 -0.04 -24.96
CA GLY A 119 -3.29 -0.07 -25.71
C GLY A 119 -2.08 0.51 -24.95
N ILE A 120 -2.16 0.56 -23.62
CA ILE A 120 -1.07 0.98 -22.76
C ILE A 120 0.10 0.00 -22.93
N PRO A 121 1.35 0.47 -23.20
CA PRO A 121 2.52 -0.41 -23.29
C PRO A 121 2.64 -1.30 -22.06
N SER A 122 2.76 -2.61 -22.28
CA SER A 122 2.79 -3.59 -21.18
C SER A 122 4.22 -3.98 -20.85
N ILE A 123 4.58 -3.92 -19.56
CA ILE A 123 5.90 -4.37 -19.09
C ILE A 123 6.15 -5.84 -19.49
N PRO A 124 5.25 -6.81 -19.22
CA PRO A 124 5.45 -8.19 -19.65
C PRO A 124 5.60 -8.33 -21.16
N GLN A 125 4.83 -7.58 -21.94
CA GLN A 125 4.85 -7.67 -23.41
C GLN A 125 6.14 -7.10 -24.01
N GLU A 126 6.64 -5.97 -23.52
CA GLU A 126 7.93 -5.42 -23.95
C GLU A 126 9.07 -6.39 -23.63
N LEU A 127 9.06 -7.00 -22.46
CA LEU A 127 10.05 -8.01 -22.08
C LEU A 127 9.94 -9.28 -22.92
N THR A 128 8.72 -9.67 -23.29
CA THR A 128 8.51 -10.80 -24.22
C THR A 128 9.07 -10.48 -25.61
N ASN A 129 8.85 -9.29 -26.13
CA ASN A 129 9.43 -8.86 -27.41
C ASN A 129 10.96 -8.90 -27.36
N LEU A 130 11.55 -8.43 -26.26
CA LEU A 130 12.99 -8.52 -26.03
C LEU A 130 13.48 -9.97 -25.98
N ALA A 131 12.69 -10.90 -25.41
CA ALA A 131 13.02 -12.31 -25.39
C ALA A 131 13.04 -12.94 -26.79
N TYR A 132 12.13 -12.52 -27.68
CA TYR A 132 12.14 -12.96 -29.08
C TYR A 132 13.33 -12.40 -29.86
N GLU A 133 13.69 -11.12 -29.63
CA GLU A 133 14.88 -10.52 -30.24
C GLU A 133 16.20 -11.22 -29.86
N LEU A 134 16.27 -11.72 -28.61
CA LEU A 134 17.43 -12.40 -28.03
C LEU A 134 17.41 -13.93 -28.24
N ASP A 135 16.40 -14.48 -28.94
CA ASP A 135 16.21 -15.92 -29.17
C ASP A 135 16.34 -16.77 -27.89
N ILE A 136 15.68 -16.30 -26.83
CA ILE A 136 15.70 -16.94 -25.51
C ILE A 136 15.12 -18.37 -25.56
N ASP A 137 14.12 -18.61 -26.42
CA ASP A 137 13.53 -19.94 -26.66
C ASP A 137 14.58 -20.95 -27.12
N GLY A 138 15.46 -20.53 -28.06
CA GLY A 138 16.56 -21.36 -28.56
C GLY A 138 17.69 -21.55 -27.54
N LEU A 139 17.94 -20.55 -26.70
CA LEU A 139 19.06 -20.57 -25.74
C LEU A 139 18.75 -21.28 -24.43
N MET A 140 17.54 -21.10 -23.89
CA MET A 140 17.14 -21.58 -22.54
C MET A 140 16.04 -22.63 -22.55
N GLY A 141 15.34 -22.83 -23.68
CA GLY A 141 14.21 -23.75 -23.76
C GLY A 141 12.99 -23.32 -22.92
N ILE A 142 12.89 -22.02 -22.62
CA ILE A 142 11.79 -21.39 -21.89
C ILE A 142 10.98 -20.58 -22.88
N ASP A 143 9.66 -20.76 -22.93
CA ASP A 143 8.76 -19.95 -23.76
C ASP A 143 8.98 -18.45 -23.50
N ALA A 144 9.14 -17.65 -24.55
CA ALA A 144 9.40 -16.21 -24.48
C ALA A 144 8.34 -15.44 -23.67
N VAL A 145 7.06 -15.87 -23.73
CA VAL A 145 5.98 -15.29 -22.94
C VAL A 145 6.16 -15.58 -21.45
N ALA A 146 6.56 -16.80 -21.09
CA ALA A 146 6.84 -17.15 -19.70
C ALA A 146 8.05 -16.39 -19.17
N TRP A 147 9.08 -16.25 -20.00
CA TRP A 147 10.27 -15.46 -19.64
C TRP A 147 9.94 -13.97 -19.40
N GLY A 148 9.16 -13.35 -20.32
CA GLY A 148 8.73 -11.95 -20.18
C GLY A 148 7.94 -11.71 -18.88
N ASN A 149 7.02 -12.60 -18.54
CA ASN A 149 6.26 -12.54 -17.29
C ASN A 149 7.15 -12.72 -16.06
N LEU A 150 8.11 -13.66 -16.08
CA LEU A 150 9.06 -13.86 -14.98
C LEU A 150 9.93 -12.64 -14.75
N MET A 151 10.45 -12.03 -15.81
CA MET A 151 11.24 -10.80 -15.71
C MET A 151 10.42 -9.62 -15.19
N ALA A 152 9.16 -9.50 -15.59
CA ALA A 152 8.24 -8.51 -15.04
C ALA A 152 8.04 -8.71 -13.53
N ILE A 153 7.85 -9.94 -13.05
CA ILE A 153 7.75 -10.24 -11.63
C ILE A 153 9.03 -9.85 -10.89
N ILE A 154 10.21 -10.15 -11.43
CA ILE A 154 11.49 -9.79 -10.82
C ILE A 154 11.62 -8.27 -10.70
N ILE A 155 11.27 -7.51 -11.73
CA ILE A 155 11.29 -6.04 -11.70
C ILE A 155 10.33 -5.51 -10.63
N LEU A 156 9.11 -6.01 -10.59
CA LEU A 156 8.12 -5.62 -9.57
C LEU A 156 8.59 -5.95 -8.16
N LEU A 157 9.22 -7.11 -7.97
CA LEU A 157 9.74 -7.56 -6.70
C LEU A 157 10.90 -6.67 -6.24
N ILE A 158 11.79 -6.25 -7.16
CA ILE A 158 12.84 -5.27 -6.87
C ILE A 158 12.22 -3.95 -6.41
N ILE A 159 11.20 -3.44 -7.10
CA ILE A 159 10.50 -2.21 -6.71
C ILE A 159 9.88 -2.36 -5.32
N LEU A 160 9.20 -3.46 -5.05
CA LEU A 160 8.61 -3.75 -3.73
C LEU A 160 9.68 -3.78 -2.64
N VAL A 161 10.81 -4.46 -2.86
CA VAL A 161 11.93 -4.54 -1.91
C VAL A 161 12.52 -3.15 -1.66
N LEU A 162 12.70 -2.32 -2.69
CA LEU A 162 13.17 -0.94 -2.55
C LEU A 162 12.19 -0.11 -1.71
N ILE A 163 10.89 -0.23 -1.95
CA ILE A 163 9.86 0.46 -1.16
C ILE A 163 9.89 -0.02 0.30
N ILE A 164 9.98 -1.33 0.55
CA ILE A 164 10.07 -1.88 1.91
C ILE A 164 11.36 -1.38 2.60
N ALA A 165 12.50 -1.40 1.93
CA ALA A 165 13.76 -0.91 2.48
C ALA A 165 13.68 0.58 2.83
N PHE A 166 13.05 1.40 1.98
CA PHE A 166 12.76 2.80 2.24
C PHE A 166 11.87 2.98 3.49
N CYS A 167 10.79 2.20 3.61
CA CYS A 167 9.89 2.22 4.76
C CYS A 167 10.61 1.86 6.06
N VAL A 168 11.38 0.78 6.05
CA VAL A 168 12.15 0.33 7.22
C VAL A 168 13.16 1.41 7.64
N ARG A 169 13.81 2.06 6.68
CA ARG A 169 14.74 3.16 6.95
C ARG A 169 14.05 4.37 7.58
N ILE A 170 12.87 4.75 7.08
CA ILE A 170 12.06 5.84 7.68
C ILE A 170 11.63 5.48 9.09
N ASN A 171 11.10 4.29 9.32
CA ASN A 171 10.64 3.84 10.63
C ASN A 171 11.76 3.85 11.68
N ASN A 172 12.99 3.56 11.30
CA ASN A 172 14.15 3.59 12.20
C ASN A 172 14.77 4.99 12.35
N SER A 173 14.27 5.99 11.61
CA SER A 173 14.78 7.38 11.62
C SER A 173 14.09 8.25 12.68
N ARG A 174 14.47 9.54 12.73
CA ARG A 174 13.78 10.55 13.54
C ARG A 174 12.32 10.74 13.08
N ILE A 175 12.05 10.58 11.78
CA ILE A 175 10.72 10.72 11.19
C ILE A 175 9.78 9.62 11.73
N GLY A 176 10.23 8.37 11.75
CA GLY A 176 9.42 7.25 12.27
C GLY A 176 9.09 7.41 13.76
N ARG A 177 10.05 7.91 14.57
CA ARG A 177 9.78 8.21 15.97
C ARG A 177 8.76 9.34 16.15
N ALA A 178 8.79 10.37 15.29
CA ALA A 178 7.78 11.43 15.30
C ALA A 178 6.40 10.88 14.90
N PHE A 179 6.32 9.99 13.90
CA PHE A 179 5.06 9.33 13.53
C PHE A 179 4.48 8.52 14.71
N ALA A 180 5.31 7.74 15.39
CA ALA A 180 4.88 6.95 16.54
C ALA A 180 4.39 7.84 17.69
N ALA A 181 5.06 8.95 17.97
CA ALA A 181 4.64 9.92 19.00
C ALA A 181 3.28 10.56 18.64
N ILE A 182 3.10 10.99 17.39
CA ILE A 182 1.86 11.60 16.89
C ILE A 182 0.71 10.58 16.93
N LYS A 183 0.99 9.32 16.55
CA LYS A 183 -0.02 8.26 16.59
C LYS A 183 -0.50 7.96 18.00
N ALA A 184 0.40 8.03 18.99
CA ALA A 184 0.06 7.81 20.40
C ALA A 184 -0.82 8.94 20.96
N ASP A 185 -0.40 10.19 20.78
CA ASP A 185 -1.17 11.39 21.18
C ASP A 185 -0.65 12.63 20.43
N ASP A 186 -1.52 13.21 19.59
CA ASP A 186 -1.24 14.42 18.80
C ASP A 186 -0.86 15.62 19.69
N HIS A 187 -1.61 15.82 20.79
CA HIS A 187 -1.42 16.97 21.67
C HIS A 187 -0.16 16.84 22.51
N ALA A 188 0.11 15.64 23.05
CA ALA A 188 1.35 15.38 23.77
C ALA A 188 2.59 15.56 22.87
N ALA A 189 2.51 15.10 21.61
CA ALA A 189 3.58 15.29 20.63
C ALA A 189 3.85 16.77 20.35
N GLU A 190 2.79 17.59 20.20
CA GLU A 190 2.88 19.03 19.97
C GLU A 190 3.54 19.75 21.17
N LEU A 191 3.16 19.40 22.39
CA LEU A 191 3.76 19.93 23.62
C LEU A 191 5.26 19.58 23.76
N MET A 192 5.69 18.46 23.18
CA MET A 192 7.10 18.06 23.11
C MET A 192 7.86 18.73 21.95
N GLY A 193 7.26 19.70 21.24
CA GLY A 193 7.87 20.45 20.15
C GLY A 193 7.86 19.75 18.79
N ILE A 194 7.07 18.67 18.61
CA ILE A 194 6.92 18.00 17.32
C ILE A 194 5.89 18.76 16.49
N ASN A 195 6.28 19.20 15.28
CA ASN A 195 5.33 19.82 14.35
C ASN A 195 4.42 18.76 13.72
N VAL A 196 3.26 18.53 14.36
CA VAL A 196 2.30 17.49 13.98
C VAL A 196 1.83 17.64 12.54
N VAL A 197 1.51 18.87 12.11
CA VAL A 197 1.03 19.14 10.73
C VAL A 197 2.09 18.76 9.69
N TYR A 198 3.34 19.13 9.92
CA TYR A 198 4.44 18.82 9.01
C TYR A 198 4.64 17.32 8.84
N TYR A 199 4.69 16.57 9.93
CA TYR A 199 4.91 15.12 9.86
C TYR A 199 3.69 14.38 9.28
N LYS A 200 2.47 14.81 9.61
CA LYS A 200 1.24 14.28 8.99
C LYS A 200 1.22 14.50 7.47
N MET A 201 1.58 15.72 7.03
CA MET A 201 1.69 16.04 5.62
C MET A 201 2.76 15.19 4.93
N MET A 202 3.92 15.01 5.55
CA MET A 202 4.99 14.17 5.02
C MET A 202 4.53 12.72 4.82
N ALA A 203 3.86 12.13 5.81
CA ALA A 203 3.32 10.78 5.70
C ALA A 203 2.30 10.65 4.55
N PHE A 204 1.45 11.65 4.39
CA PHE A 204 0.44 11.71 3.35
C PHE A 204 1.05 11.80 1.94
N ILE A 205 2.08 12.66 1.76
CA ILE A 205 2.81 12.81 0.49
C ILE A 205 3.56 11.52 0.13
N ILE A 206 4.25 10.89 1.09
CA ILE A 206 4.96 9.63 0.85
C ILE A 206 3.98 8.52 0.47
N GLY A 207 2.86 8.42 1.19
CA GLY A 207 1.80 7.46 0.87
C GLY A 207 1.25 7.68 -0.54
N ALA A 208 0.97 8.91 -0.94
CA ALA A 208 0.49 9.26 -2.27
C ALA A 208 1.52 8.97 -3.37
N PHE A 209 2.81 9.20 -3.13
CA PHE A 209 3.88 8.84 -4.06
C PHE A 209 3.91 7.34 -4.34
N ILE A 210 3.87 6.53 -3.28
CA ILE A 210 3.87 5.07 -3.39
C ILE A 210 2.58 4.60 -4.09
N ALA A 211 1.42 5.20 -3.77
CA ALA A 211 0.17 4.89 -4.45
C ALA A 211 0.21 5.24 -5.93
N GLY A 212 0.81 6.38 -6.30
CA GLY A 212 1.01 6.78 -7.69
C GLY A 212 1.92 5.82 -8.47
N ILE A 213 3.02 5.37 -7.86
CA ILE A 213 3.86 4.31 -8.45
C ILE A 213 3.07 3.02 -8.64
N GLY A 214 2.32 2.58 -7.60
CA GLY A 214 1.47 1.39 -7.69
C GLY A 214 0.42 1.49 -8.79
N GLY A 215 -0.15 2.69 -8.99
CA GLY A 215 -1.09 2.98 -10.09
C GLY A 215 -0.45 2.89 -11.47
N GLY A 216 0.71 3.51 -11.64
CA GLY A 216 1.48 3.42 -12.89
C GLY A 216 1.85 1.96 -13.23
N LEU A 217 2.31 1.17 -12.24
CA LEU A 217 2.59 -0.26 -12.41
C LEU A 217 1.32 -1.03 -12.78
N TYR A 218 0.19 -0.73 -12.13
CA TYR A 218 -1.09 -1.36 -12.44
C TYR A 218 -1.49 -1.14 -13.91
N ALA A 219 -1.41 0.11 -14.40
CA ALA A 219 -1.74 0.45 -15.78
C ALA A 219 -0.88 -0.32 -16.81
N HIS A 220 0.43 -0.44 -16.57
CA HIS A 220 1.37 -1.12 -17.47
C HIS A 220 1.39 -2.65 -17.32
N ILE A 221 0.61 -3.23 -16.41
CA ILE A 221 0.39 -4.67 -16.30
C ILE A 221 -0.95 -5.08 -16.86
N THR A 222 -1.99 -4.24 -16.68
CA THR A 222 -3.32 -4.53 -17.17
C THR A 222 -3.55 -4.15 -18.63
N ASN A 223 -2.69 -3.29 -19.23
CA ASN A 223 -2.77 -2.72 -20.58
C ASN A 223 -4.03 -1.90 -20.85
N PHE A 224 -4.91 -1.85 -19.87
CA PHE A 224 -6.19 -1.14 -19.90
C PHE A 224 -6.53 -0.62 -18.51
N ILE A 225 -7.00 0.61 -18.43
CA ILE A 225 -7.50 1.22 -17.19
C ILE A 225 -8.81 1.95 -17.45
N ASN A 226 -9.73 1.79 -16.51
CA ASN A 226 -11.01 2.48 -16.52
C ASN A 226 -11.18 3.29 -15.22
N PRO A 227 -11.82 4.48 -15.23
CA PRO A 227 -12.07 5.24 -14.00
C PRO A 227 -12.82 4.46 -12.93
N THR A 228 -13.65 3.47 -13.30
CA THR A 228 -14.38 2.61 -12.36
C THR A 228 -13.48 1.66 -11.57
N ASP A 229 -12.28 1.33 -12.08
CA ASP A 229 -11.31 0.48 -11.38
C ASP A 229 -10.81 1.14 -10.09
N PHE A 230 -10.87 2.47 -10.00
CA PHE A 230 -10.42 3.27 -8.87
C PHE A 230 -11.58 3.76 -7.99
N SER A 231 -12.71 3.05 -8.02
CA SER A 231 -13.91 3.36 -7.25
C SER A 231 -13.73 3.10 -5.73
N TYR A 232 -14.77 3.42 -4.96
CA TYR A 232 -14.85 3.14 -3.53
C TYR A 232 -14.49 1.70 -3.16
N HIS A 233 -14.89 0.71 -3.96
CA HIS A 233 -14.54 -0.68 -3.73
C HIS A 233 -13.02 -0.91 -3.67
N LYS A 234 -12.27 -0.25 -4.56
CA LYS A 234 -10.80 -0.31 -4.57
C LYS A 234 -10.20 0.32 -3.32
N VAL A 235 -10.78 1.44 -2.85
CA VAL A 235 -10.35 2.10 -1.61
C VAL A 235 -10.45 1.14 -0.42
N VAL A 236 -11.62 0.50 -0.28
CA VAL A 236 -11.85 -0.46 0.82
C VAL A 236 -10.91 -1.65 0.71
N GLN A 237 -10.72 -2.20 -0.48
CA GLN A 237 -9.80 -3.31 -0.72
C GLN A 237 -8.36 -2.96 -0.29
N ILE A 238 -7.86 -1.77 -0.69
CA ILE A 238 -6.50 -1.34 -0.35
C ILE A 238 -6.36 -1.12 1.16
N LEU A 239 -7.38 -0.54 1.82
CA LEU A 239 -7.38 -0.34 3.26
C LEU A 239 -7.32 -1.67 4.05
N LEU A 240 -7.99 -2.71 3.55
CA LEU A 240 -8.01 -4.01 4.20
C LEU A 240 -6.61 -4.65 4.26
N PHE A 241 -5.71 -4.39 3.33
CA PHE A 241 -4.37 -5.00 3.31
C PHE A 241 -3.58 -4.71 4.60
N PRO A 242 -3.33 -3.45 4.99
CA PRO A 242 -2.63 -3.16 6.24
C PRO A 242 -3.47 -3.45 7.49
N VAL A 243 -4.78 -3.25 7.46
CA VAL A 243 -5.65 -3.49 8.62
C VAL A 243 -5.68 -4.98 8.96
N PHE A 244 -5.88 -5.82 7.95
CA PHE A 244 -5.90 -7.28 8.11
C PHE A 244 -4.54 -7.86 8.47
N GLY A 245 -3.49 -7.41 7.77
CA GLY A 245 -2.15 -7.93 7.98
C GLY A 245 -1.46 -7.42 9.25
N GLY A 246 -1.87 -6.26 9.76
CA GLY A 246 -1.29 -5.56 10.91
C GLY A 246 -0.84 -4.15 10.57
N SER A 247 -1.62 -3.16 11.02
CA SER A 247 -1.44 -1.74 10.67
C SER A 247 -0.19 -1.08 11.25
N ASN A 248 0.46 -1.71 12.21
CA ASN A 248 1.64 -1.18 12.91
C ASN A 248 2.96 -1.61 12.27
N VAL A 249 2.93 -2.55 11.32
CA VAL A 249 4.13 -3.16 10.75
C VAL A 249 4.07 -3.17 9.23
N VAL A 250 5.14 -2.75 8.54
CA VAL A 250 5.22 -2.78 7.06
C VAL A 250 4.96 -4.18 6.51
N TRP A 251 5.54 -5.21 7.15
CA TRP A 251 5.34 -6.61 6.78
C TRP A 251 3.88 -7.08 6.90
N GLY A 252 3.09 -6.42 7.78
CA GLY A 252 1.66 -6.65 7.87
C GLY A 252 0.95 -6.33 6.56
N SER A 253 1.22 -5.16 5.98
CA SER A 253 0.64 -4.78 4.68
C SER A 253 0.96 -5.78 3.57
N VAL A 254 2.19 -6.30 3.53
CA VAL A 254 2.62 -7.31 2.54
C VAL A 254 1.91 -8.63 2.78
N LEU A 255 1.84 -9.10 4.03
CA LEU A 255 1.19 -10.37 4.36
C LEU A 255 -0.32 -10.28 4.17
N GLY A 256 -0.94 -9.16 4.54
CA GLY A 256 -2.37 -8.92 4.32
C GLY A 256 -2.72 -8.88 2.84
N SER A 257 -1.91 -8.21 2.00
CA SER A 257 -2.12 -8.21 0.56
C SER A 257 -1.96 -9.60 -0.06
N PHE A 258 -1.00 -10.40 0.42
CA PHE A 258 -0.81 -11.79 -0.02
C PHE A 258 -2.07 -12.62 0.25
N ILE A 259 -2.52 -12.63 1.50
CA ILE A 259 -3.69 -13.44 1.89
C ILE A 259 -4.95 -12.97 1.16
N LEU A 260 -5.21 -11.65 1.15
CA LEU A 260 -6.44 -11.12 0.54
C LEU A 260 -6.45 -11.17 -0.98
N THR A 261 -5.29 -11.23 -1.64
CA THR A 261 -5.21 -11.46 -3.10
C THR A 261 -5.38 -12.94 -3.43
N LEU A 262 -4.83 -13.84 -2.62
CA LEU A 262 -4.89 -15.27 -2.86
C LEU A 262 -6.26 -15.86 -2.46
N LEU A 263 -6.90 -15.30 -1.45
CA LEU A 263 -8.14 -15.82 -0.88
C LEU A 263 -9.28 -15.95 -1.91
N PRO A 264 -9.60 -14.93 -2.74
CA PRO A 264 -10.62 -15.06 -3.79
C PRO A 264 -10.26 -16.13 -4.81
N GLU A 265 -8.98 -16.37 -5.07
CA GLU A 265 -8.49 -17.38 -5.99
C GLU A 265 -8.69 -18.79 -5.43
N VAL A 266 -8.36 -18.99 -4.15
CA VAL A 266 -8.61 -20.25 -3.44
C VAL A 266 -10.11 -20.54 -3.36
N LEU A 267 -10.95 -19.51 -3.19
CA LEU A 267 -12.41 -19.64 -3.14
C LEU A 267 -13.07 -19.73 -4.52
N ARG A 268 -12.30 -19.70 -5.61
CA ARG A 268 -12.83 -19.73 -6.99
C ARG A 268 -13.70 -20.96 -7.28
N PHE A 269 -13.43 -22.08 -6.62
CA PHE A 269 -14.23 -23.31 -6.78
C PHE A 269 -15.65 -23.17 -6.19
N LEU A 270 -15.91 -22.14 -5.34
CA LEU A 270 -17.22 -21.85 -4.75
C LEU A 270 -18.04 -20.85 -5.57
N SER A 271 -17.55 -20.45 -6.76
CA SER A 271 -18.17 -19.54 -7.75
C SER A 271 -19.12 -18.48 -7.18
N ASP A 272 -20.41 -18.81 -7.02
CA ASP A 272 -21.49 -17.87 -6.66
C ASP A 272 -21.46 -17.39 -5.21
N TYR A 273 -20.82 -18.14 -4.31
CA TYR A 273 -20.73 -17.82 -2.88
C TYR A 273 -19.41 -17.15 -2.48
N ARG A 274 -18.48 -16.99 -3.42
CA ARG A 274 -17.14 -16.47 -3.17
C ARG A 274 -17.13 -15.15 -2.42
N ASP A 275 -17.92 -14.17 -2.87
CA ASP A 275 -17.92 -12.83 -2.31
C ASP A 275 -18.56 -12.78 -0.91
N ILE A 276 -19.58 -13.65 -0.67
CA ILE A 276 -20.21 -13.79 0.64
C ILE A 276 -19.23 -14.41 1.64
N ILE A 277 -18.55 -15.49 1.23
CA ILE A 277 -17.57 -16.18 2.07
C ILE A 277 -16.37 -15.28 2.36
N TYR A 278 -15.90 -14.54 1.35
CA TYR A 278 -14.84 -13.56 1.50
C TYR A 278 -15.21 -12.50 2.54
N GLY A 279 -16.39 -11.90 2.42
CA GLY A 279 -16.88 -10.90 3.39
C GLY A 279 -17.06 -11.48 4.80
N ALA A 280 -17.66 -12.67 4.92
CA ALA A 280 -17.84 -13.33 6.21
C ALA A 280 -16.50 -13.67 6.89
N LEU A 281 -15.54 -14.19 6.11
CA LEU A 281 -14.20 -14.51 6.62
C LEU A 281 -13.45 -13.27 7.10
N LEU A 282 -13.59 -12.13 6.39
CA LEU A 282 -13.03 -10.85 6.83
C LEU A 282 -13.63 -10.41 8.17
N VAL A 283 -14.96 -10.47 8.33
CA VAL A 283 -15.63 -10.09 9.58
C VAL A 283 -15.17 -10.99 10.74
N ILE A 284 -15.12 -12.29 10.54
CA ILE A 284 -14.67 -13.26 11.55
C ILE A 284 -13.22 -12.99 11.95
N LEU A 285 -12.32 -12.79 10.99
CA LEU A 285 -10.90 -12.52 11.26
C LEU A 285 -10.70 -11.22 12.02
N MET A 286 -11.41 -10.15 11.65
CA MET A 286 -11.36 -8.87 12.37
C MET A 286 -11.94 -8.98 13.79
N ALA A 287 -12.99 -9.79 13.99
CA ALA A 287 -13.57 -10.02 15.32
C ALA A 287 -12.61 -10.82 16.24
N VAL A 288 -11.86 -11.78 15.69
CA VAL A 288 -10.92 -12.63 16.44
C VAL A 288 -9.55 -11.96 16.65
N ARG A 289 -9.09 -11.15 15.68
CA ARG A 289 -7.78 -10.50 15.69
C ARG A 289 -7.88 -9.02 15.26
N PRO A 290 -8.35 -8.11 16.13
CA PRO A 290 -8.52 -6.69 15.80
C PRO A 290 -7.19 -5.98 15.50
N ASP A 291 -6.07 -6.46 16.05
CA ASP A 291 -4.71 -5.90 15.81
C ASP A 291 -4.07 -6.40 14.50
N GLY A 292 -4.77 -7.24 13.74
CA GLY A 292 -4.25 -7.90 12.55
C GLY A 292 -3.46 -9.18 12.85
N ILE A 293 -2.97 -9.84 11.79
CA ILE A 293 -2.27 -11.14 11.89
C ILE A 293 -0.86 -10.95 12.45
N LEU A 294 -0.13 -9.94 11.94
CA LEU A 294 1.23 -9.61 12.39
C LEU A 294 1.21 -8.46 13.41
N THR A 295 1.47 -8.80 14.65
CA THR A 295 1.63 -7.83 15.73
C THR A 295 3.12 -7.44 15.87
N GLU A 296 3.41 -6.22 16.34
CA GLU A 296 4.80 -5.76 16.60
C GLU A 296 5.58 -6.73 17.47
N SER A 297 4.93 -7.31 18.47
CA SER A 297 5.53 -8.32 19.37
C SER A 297 5.99 -9.58 18.64
N MET A 298 5.27 -10.01 17.60
CA MET A 298 5.66 -11.17 16.77
C MET A 298 6.88 -10.84 15.89
N VAL A 299 6.88 -9.66 15.25
CA VAL A 299 7.98 -9.22 14.41
C VAL A 299 9.25 -9.02 15.22
N ASP A 300 9.14 -8.47 16.43
CA ASP A 300 10.29 -8.33 17.34
C ASP A 300 10.84 -9.68 17.82
N LYS A 301 9.98 -10.68 18.06
CA LYS A 301 10.42 -12.05 18.38
C LYS A 301 11.18 -12.69 17.22
N ILE A 302 10.68 -12.51 15.99
CA ILE A 302 11.32 -13.04 14.77
C ILE A 302 12.65 -12.30 14.51
N SER A 303 12.66 -10.97 14.65
CA SER A 303 13.85 -10.14 14.46
C SER A 303 14.97 -10.49 15.46
N ARG A 304 14.62 -10.78 16.72
CA ARG A 304 15.58 -11.26 17.74
C ARG A 304 16.15 -12.65 17.41
N LYS A 305 15.30 -13.55 16.89
CA LYS A 305 15.72 -14.89 16.47
C LYS A 305 16.69 -14.85 15.29
N LEU A 306 16.57 -13.81 14.44
CA LEU A 306 17.44 -13.56 13.30
C LEU A 306 18.68 -12.71 13.63
N GLY A 307 18.91 -12.35 14.91
CA GLY A 307 20.10 -11.66 15.38
C GLY A 307 20.08 -10.11 15.25
N PHE A 308 18.95 -9.53 14.86
CA PHE A 308 18.79 -8.07 14.83
C PHE A 308 18.44 -7.56 16.24
N LYS A 309 19.37 -6.85 16.89
CA LYS A 309 19.16 -6.23 18.21
C LYS A 309 18.25 -5.01 18.09
N LYS A 310 16.94 -5.15 18.36
CA LYS A 310 16.05 -4.04 18.72
C LYS A 310 15.77 -4.07 20.22
N ALA A 311 15.58 -2.87 20.82
CA ALA A 311 15.10 -2.75 22.19
C ALA A 311 13.76 -3.52 22.35
N PRO A 312 13.51 -4.17 23.50
CA PRO A 312 12.28 -4.92 23.69
C PRO A 312 11.06 -3.99 23.55
N TYR A 313 10.10 -4.38 22.71
CA TYR A 313 8.79 -3.76 22.70
C TYR A 313 8.10 -4.07 24.04
N ILE A 314 7.76 -3.04 24.79
CA ILE A 314 6.96 -3.15 26.00
C ILE A 314 5.54 -2.75 25.62
N PRO A 315 4.56 -3.65 25.68
CA PRO A 315 3.16 -3.31 25.38
C PRO A 315 2.68 -2.18 26.31
N GLU A 316 1.89 -1.27 25.79
CA GLU A 316 1.39 -0.12 26.53
C GLU A 316 0.61 -0.54 27.80
N SER A 317 -0.10 -1.67 27.73
CA SER A 317 -0.75 -2.30 28.87
C SER A 317 0.23 -2.68 30.00
N GLN A 318 1.44 -3.15 29.69
CA GLN A 318 2.44 -3.46 30.70
C GLN A 318 3.04 -2.19 31.33
N VAL A 319 3.29 -1.15 30.51
CA VAL A 319 3.76 0.14 31.00
C VAL A 319 2.74 0.78 31.95
N LEU A 320 1.45 0.71 31.60
CA LEU A 320 0.37 1.22 32.45
C LEU A 320 0.23 0.41 33.74
N THR A 321 0.35 -0.91 33.67
CA THR A 321 0.29 -1.79 34.86
C THR A 321 1.49 -1.52 35.77
N GLU A 322 2.71 -1.43 35.25
CA GLU A 322 3.90 -1.12 36.04
C GLU A 322 3.83 0.29 36.67
N ARG A 323 3.31 1.30 35.96
CA ARG A 323 3.11 2.65 36.50
C ARG A 323 2.04 2.65 37.59
N PHE A 324 0.98 1.90 37.43
CA PHE A 324 -0.10 1.78 38.41
C PHE A 324 0.39 1.07 39.69
N GLU A 325 1.17 0.01 39.54
CA GLU A 325 1.79 -0.67 40.68
C GLU A 325 2.84 0.21 41.38
N ALA A 326 3.66 0.93 40.63
CA ALA A 326 4.61 1.88 41.20
C ALA A 326 3.91 3.05 41.94
N TYR A 327 2.77 3.51 41.43
CA TYR A 327 1.95 4.51 42.10
C TYR A 327 1.33 3.97 43.40
N LYS A 328 0.80 2.74 43.41
CA LYS A 328 0.29 2.06 44.60
C LYS A 328 1.38 1.93 45.67
N ARG A 329 2.56 1.44 45.33
CA ARG A 329 3.70 1.32 46.28
C ARG A 329 4.06 2.67 46.91
N LYS A 330 4.09 3.75 46.11
CA LYS A 330 4.34 5.11 46.63
C LYS A 330 3.22 5.63 47.56
N GLN A 331 2.00 5.20 47.40
CA GLN A 331 0.91 5.56 48.30
C GLN A 331 0.97 4.75 49.61
N GLU A 332 1.33 3.48 49.56
CA GLU A 332 1.54 2.63 50.72
C GLU A 332 2.72 3.11 51.60
N GLU A 333 3.84 3.53 50.95
CA GLU A 333 5.00 4.14 51.64
C GLU A 333 4.69 5.49 52.29
N LYS A 334 3.64 6.21 51.88
CA LYS A 334 3.21 7.48 52.49
C LYS A 334 2.22 7.31 53.62
N GLN A 335 1.63 6.14 53.80
CA GLN A 335 0.62 5.83 54.81
C GLN A 335 1.18 4.99 55.97
N GLY A 336 2.40 4.45 55.88
CA GLY A 336 3.16 3.81 56.95
C GLY A 336 4.23 4.72 57.50
#